data_2d295d1d98b4ede7396dcae9f50e244e
#
_entry.id   2d295d1d98b4ede7396dcae9f50e244e
#
_cell.length_a   1.000
_cell.length_b   1.000
_cell.length_c   1.000
_cell.angle_alpha   90.00
_cell.angle_beta   90.00
_cell.angle_gamma   90.00
#
_symmetry.space_group_name_H-M   'P 1'
#
loop_
_entity.id
_entity.type
_entity.pdbx_description
1 polymer ?
#
loop_
_entity_poly.entity_id
_entity_poly.type
_entity_poly.pdbx_seq_one_letter_code
_entity_poly.pdbx_strand_id
1 'polypeptide(L)'
;MLAKDRLEGMSSSTTGGASTAYAAELTFALTLADRADAISLSRYQALDLEITTKPDNTPVTDADKSVEAAIIEAITAQYPNDGIVGEEFGSRGDKNRYWIIDPIDGTKNFLRGVPTWATLIALVENEKVVASVVSSPALYRRWFASKGGGAYVIEGVGLSGTGSDAIKDLAGTAKRKLSVSKVLQIADASIAYSDFQGWGARRASFEKLLDSAWRSRGMGDFWSHMLVAEGAVDVAIEPSLALWDMAALDLIVCEAGGKFTSLDGVDGPFGPNAISSNGLIHAAISAALNGGK
;
A
#
# COMPACT_ATOMS: atom_id res chain seq x y z
N MET A 1 -43.17 -42.79 -24.17
CA MET A 1 -43.94 -42.52 -22.97
C MET A 1 -42.98 -42.48 -21.81
N LEU A 2 -42.96 -41.44 -20.97
CA LEU A 2 -42.11 -41.21 -19.80
C LEU A 2 -40.70 -40.64 -20.08
N ALA A 3 -40.58 -39.31 -20.06
CA ALA A 3 -39.58 -38.47 -19.39
C ALA A 3 -39.90 -37.00 -19.66
N LYS A 4 -40.95 -36.47 -19.12
CA LYS A 4 -41.20 -35.06 -18.82
C LYS A 4 -41.45 -35.01 -17.31
N ASP A 5 -40.64 -34.31 -16.58
CA ASP A 5 -40.81 -33.75 -15.24
C ASP A 5 -39.49 -33.81 -14.46
N ARG A 6 -38.63 -32.85 -14.71
CA ARG A 6 -37.59 -32.38 -13.77
C ARG A 6 -36.90 -31.13 -14.24
N LEU A 7 -37.64 -30.02 -14.40
CA LEU A 7 -37.09 -28.66 -14.58
C LEU A 7 -38.02 -27.66 -13.88
N GLU A 8 -38.20 -27.78 -12.60
CA GLU A 8 -38.69 -26.69 -11.75
C GLU A 8 -37.91 -26.74 -10.45
N GLY A 9 -37.12 -25.71 -10.19
CA GLY A 9 -36.43 -25.56 -8.90
C GLY A 9 -34.99 -25.03 -8.96
N MET A 10 -34.59 -24.29 -9.98
CA MET A 10 -33.38 -23.45 -9.85
C MET A 10 -33.79 -22.03 -9.46
N SER A 11 -34.00 -21.86 -8.16
CA SER A 11 -34.03 -20.56 -7.50
C SER A 11 -32.74 -19.83 -7.85
N SER A 12 -32.86 -18.71 -8.56
CA SER A 12 -31.77 -17.76 -8.76
C SER A 12 -31.41 -17.15 -7.41
N SER A 13 -30.40 -17.71 -6.75
CA SER A 13 -29.73 -17.02 -5.66
C SER A 13 -28.94 -15.86 -6.29
N THR A 14 -29.55 -14.69 -6.38
CA THR A 14 -28.86 -13.43 -6.47
C THR A 14 -27.97 -13.31 -5.25
N THR A 15 -26.69 -13.66 -5.38
CA THR A 15 -25.67 -13.26 -4.43
C THR A 15 -25.58 -11.74 -4.49
N GLY A 16 -26.41 -11.08 -3.68
CA GLY A 16 -26.25 -9.69 -3.35
C GLY A 16 -24.85 -9.55 -2.72
N GLY A 17 -23.88 -8.98 -3.46
CA GLY A 17 -22.60 -8.61 -2.91
C GLY A 17 -22.88 -7.67 -1.74
N ALA A 18 -22.50 -8.08 -0.52
CA ALA A 18 -22.55 -7.19 0.63
C ALA A 18 -21.75 -5.95 0.27
N SER A 19 -22.40 -4.80 0.19
CA SER A 19 -21.73 -3.52 0.05
C SER A 19 -20.82 -3.38 1.28
N THR A 20 -19.51 -3.34 1.09
CA THR A 20 -18.59 -3.05 2.19
C THR A 20 -18.84 -1.63 2.67
N ALA A 21 -18.68 -1.38 3.96
CA ALA A 21 -19.01 -0.10 4.59
C ALA A 21 -18.30 1.11 3.94
N TYR A 22 -17.17 0.89 3.24
CA TYR A 22 -16.33 1.95 2.64
C TYR A 22 -16.17 1.79 1.12
N ALA A 23 -17.16 1.24 0.44
CA ALA A 23 -17.08 1.01 -1.02
C ALA A 23 -17.04 2.32 -1.83
N ALA A 24 -17.75 3.36 -1.38
CA ALA A 24 -17.76 4.66 -2.04
C ALA A 24 -16.40 5.37 -1.90
N GLU A 25 -15.83 5.35 -0.70
CA GLU A 25 -14.52 5.93 -0.41
C GLU A 25 -13.39 5.20 -1.15
N LEU A 26 -13.44 3.87 -1.20
CA LEU A 26 -12.47 3.11 -1.98
C LEU A 26 -12.58 3.43 -3.47
N THR A 27 -13.80 3.52 -4.00
CA THR A 27 -14.01 3.94 -5.40
C THR A 27 -13.43 5.32 -5.66
N PHE A 28 -13.65 6.27 -4.75
CA PHE A 28 -13.08 7.60 -4.86
C PHE A 28 -11.54 7.57 -4.77
N ALA A 29 -10.95 6.81 -3.83
CA ALA A 29 -9.50 6.64 -3.74
C ALA A 29 -8.88 6.09 -5.04
N LEU A 30 -9.58 5.18 -5.72
CA LEU A 30 -9.15 4.68 -7.03
C LEU A 30 -9.19 5.78 -8.10
N THR A 31 -10.17 6.70 -8.07
CA THR A 31 -10.17 7.86 -8.98
C THR A 31 -9.05 8.86 -8.69
N LEU A 32 -8.69 9.01 -7.43
CA LEU A 32 -7.52 9.82 -7.04
C LEU A 32 -6.23 9.20 -7.59
N ALA A 33 -6.08 7.89 -7.47
CA ALA A 33 -4.94 7.17 -8.01
C ALA A 33 -4.80 7.31 -9.54
N ASP A 34 -5.92 7.33 -10.30
CA ASP A 34 -5.87 7.58 -11.75
C ASP A 34 -5.35 8.98 -12.09
N ARG A 35 -5.76 9.99 -11.32
CA ARG A 35 -5.24 11.35 -11.48
C ARG A 35 -3.74 11.43 -11.16
N ALA A 36 -3.33 10.78 -10.06
CA ALA A 36 -1.94 10.69 -9.65
C ALA A 36 -1.08 10.00 -10.73
N ASP A 37 -1.53 8.86 -11.25
CA ASP A 37 -0.83 8.11 -12.28
C ASP A 37 -0.63 8.93 -13.56
N ALA A 38 -1.65 9.68 -14.00
CA ALA A 38 -1.56 10.52 -15.18
C ALA A 38 -0.50 11.63 -15.03
N ILE A 39 -0.43 12.25 -13.84
CA ILE A 39 0.55 13.30 -13.55
C ILE A 39 1.96 12.70 -13.40
N SER A 40 2.11 11.70 -12.52
CA SER A 40 3.41 11.12 -12.22
C SER A 40 4.07 10.45 -13.43
N LEU A 41 3.31 9.70 -14.26
CA LEU A 41 3.83 9.12 -15.49
C LEU A 41 4.28 10.17 -16.50
N SER A 42 3.59 11.32 -16.60
CA SER A 42 3.99 12.39 -17.50
C SER A 42 5.33 13.04 -17.10
N ARG A 43 5.70 12.93 -15.82
CA ARG A 43 6.94 13.49 -15.27
C ARG A 43 8.03 12.43 -15.07
N TYR A 44 7.68 11.14 -15.03
CA TYR A 44 8.65 10.06 -14.88
C TYR A 44 9.62 10.02 -16.04
N GLN A 45 10.93 10.15 -15.75
CA GLN A 45 12.01 10.28 -16.72
C GLN A 45 11.93 11.54 -17.64
N ALA A 46 11.16 12.55 -17.25
CA ALA A 46 11.12 13.80 -18.00
C ALA A 46 12.47 14.52 -17.92
N LEU A 47 12.94 15.06 -19.07
CA LEU A 47 14.23 15.74 -19.16
C LEU A 47 14.26 17.09 -18.43
N ASP A 48 13.10 17.68 -18.20
CA ASP A 48 12.88 18.97 -17.55
C ASP A 48 12.34 18.83 -16.12
N LEU A 49 12.54 17.67 -15.49
CA LEU A 49 12.09 17.41 -14.11
C LEU A 49 12.79 18.38 -13.15
N GLU A 50 12.00 19.16 -12.41
CA GLU A 50 12.52 20.06 -11.39
C GLU A 50 12.72 19.32 -10.07
N ILE A 51 13.92 19.41 -9.53
CA ILE A 51 14.32 18.74 -8.29
C ILE A 51 14.72 19.78 -7.25
N THR A 52 14.13 19.68 -6.06
CA THR A 52 14.55 20.47 -4.89
C THR A 52 14.89 19.55 -3.73
N THR A 53 15.64 20.07 -2.76
CA THR A 53 16.04 19.31 -1.56
C THR A 53 15.26 19.85 -0.36
N LYS A 54 14.61 18.95 0.38
CA LYS A 54 13.93 19.29 1.64
C LYS A 54 14.94 19.59 2.75
N PRO A 55 14.53 20.22 3.86
CA PRO A 55 15.42 20.51 5.00
C PRO A 55 16.08 19.27 5.63
N ASP A 56 15.47 18.10 5.50
CA ASP A 56 15.98 16.81 5.95
C ASP A 56 16.92 16.12 4.95
N ASN A 57 17.28 16.81 3.86
CA ASN A 57 18.09 16.35 2.74
C ASN A 57 17.43 15.28 1.85
N THR A 58 16.13 15.05 1.97
CA THR A 58 15.40 14.20 1.01
C THR A 58 15.07 15.00 -0.26
N PRO A 59 15.08 14.37 -1.45
CA PRO A 59 14.68 15.03 -2.68
C PRO A 59 13.16 15.13 -2.77
N VAL A 60 12.68 16.18 -3.42
CA VAL A 60 11.29 16.34 -3.85
C VAL A 60 11.28 16.90 -5.27
N THR A 61 10.33 16.44 -6.08
CA THR A 61 10.17 16.90 -7.46
C THR A 61 8.91 17.74 -7.63
N ASP A 62 8.81 18.40 -8.77
CA ASP A 62 7.56 19.07 -9.20
C ASP A 62 6.42 18.06 -9.40
N ALA A 63 6.75 16.78 -9.66
CA ALA A 63 5.76 15.71 -9.74
C ALA A 63 5.11 15.42 -8.39
N ASP A 64 5.91 15.29 -7.30
CA ASP A 64 5.38 15.07 -5.93
C ASP A 64 4.36 16.15 -5.57
N LYS A 65 4.74 17.42 -5.74
CA LYS A 65 3.87 18.56 -5.42
C LYS A 65 2.61 18.61 -6.30
N SER A 66 2.75 18.30 -7.59
CA SER A 66 1.63 18.36 -8.53
C SER A 66 0.63 17.23 -8.26
N VAL A 67 1.11 16.03 -7.95
CA VAL A 67 0.27 14.87 -7.58
C VAL A 67 -0.48 15.18 -6.29
N GLU A 68 0.20 15.60 -5.23
CA GLU A 68 -0.44 15.87 -3.95
C GLU A 68 -1.46 17.01 -4.06
N ALA A 69 -1.13 18.11 -4.78
CA ALA A 69 -2.05 19.21 -4.99
C ALA A 69 -3.35 18.76 -5.71
N ALA A 70 -3.24 17.95 -6.75
CA ALA A 70 -4.39 17.44 -7.51
C ALA A 70 -5.28 16.51 -6.65
N ILE A 71 -4.67 15.67 -5.80
CA ILE A 71 -5.40 14.82 -4.86
C ILE A 71 -6.12 15.66 -3.80
N ILE A 72 -5.43 16.64 -3.22
CA ILE A 72 -5.99 17.57 -2.23
C ILE A 72 -7.20 18.34 -2.77
N GLU A 73 -7.10 18.87 -4.00
CA GLU A 73 -8.19 19.56 -4.68
C GLU A 73 -9.43 18.65 -4.79
N ALA A 74 -9.23 17.42 -5.25
CA ALA A 74 -10.31 16.47 -5.44
C ALA A 74 -10.96 16.04 -4.10
N ILE A 75 -10.16 15.80 -3.06
CA ILE A 75 -10.68 15.48 -1.72
C ILE A 75 -11.49 16.65 -1.18
N THR A 76 -10.97 17.86 -1.27
CA THR A 76 -11.64 19.07 -0.77
C THR A 76 -12.99 19.30 -1.47
N ALA A 77 -13.08 19.00 -2.76
CA ALA A 77 -14.32 19.12 -3.51
C ALA A 77 -15.36 18.05 -3.14
N GLN A 78 -14.94 16.79 -2.93
CA GLN A 78 -15.84 15.67 -2.67
C GLN A 78 -16.15 15.45 -1.17
N TYR A 79 -15.16 15.69 -0.31
CA TYR A 79 -15.22 15.47 1.14
C TYR A 79 -14.72 16.73 1.87
N PRO A 80 -15.45 17.87 1.80
CA PRO A 80 -14.97 19.18 2.30
C PRO A 80 -14.75 19.24 3.83
N ASN A 81 -15.31 18.28 4.56
CA ASN A 81 -15.18 18.21 6.03
C ASN A 81 -14.06 17.25 6.48
N ASP A 82 -13.50 16.42 5.56
CA ASP A 82 -12.43 15.50 5.93
C ASP A 82 -11.10 16.26 6.12
N GLY A 83 -10.27 15.75 7.02
CA GLY A 83 -8.89 16.21 7.17
C GLY A 83 -8.00 15.64 6.08
N ILE A 84 -6.80 16.21 5.96
CA ILE A 84 -5.76 15.75 5.03
C ILE A 84 -4.41 15.78 5.75
N VAL A 85 -3.64 14.74 5.59
CA VAL A 85 -2.23 14.61 5.99
C VAL A 85 -1.44 14.25 4.76
N GLY A 86 -0.64 15.16 4.26
CA GLY A 86 0.20 14.95 3.08
C GLY A 86 1.68 15.11 3.41
N GLU A 87 2.53 14.47 2.62
CA GLU A 87 3.97 14.57 2.76
C GLU A 87 4.49 15.97 2.43
N GLU A 88 3.96 16.60 1.37
CA GLU A 88 4.49 17.85 0.83
C GLU A 88 3.81 19.09 1.40
N PHE A 89 2.49 19.05 1.61
CA PHE A 89 1.70 20.20 2.08
C PHE A 89 1.27 20.10 3.55
N GLY A 90 1.68 19.02 4.26
CA GLY A 90 1.44 18.86 5.69
C GLY A 90 -0.01 18.53 6.05
N SER A 91 -0.40 18.83 7.29
CA SER A 91 -1.67 18.40 7.87
C SER A 91 -2.66 19.55 8.03
N ARG A 92 -3.95 19.29 7.76
CA ARG A 92 -5.06 20.24 7.96
C ARG A 92 -6.41 19.52 8.15
N GLY A 93 -7.40 20.22 8.73
CA GLY A 93 -8.79 19.76 8.83
C GLY A 93 -9.07 18.82 9.99
N ASP A 94 -10.06 17.93 9.84
CA ASP A 94 -10.52 17.00 10.88
C ASP A 94 -9.43 15.99 11.25
N LYS A 95 -9.40 15.57 12.51
CA LYS A 95 -8.46 14.57 13.03
C LYS A 95 -9.10 13.21 13.28
N ASN A 96 -10.44 13.10 13.20
CA ASN A 96 -11.15 11.84 13.37
C ASN A 96 -11.39 11.12 12.03
N ARG A 97 -11.54 11.91 10.95
CA ARG A 97 -11.67 11.38 9.59
C ARG A 97 -10.78 12.20 8.66
N TYR A 98 -9.76 11.57 8.09
CA TYR A 98 -8.78 12.26 7.26
C TYR A 98 -8.11 11.32 6.25
N TRP A 99 -7.70 11.91 5.14
CA TRP A 99 -6.94 11.26 4.09
C TRP A 99 -5.45 11.42 4.34
N ILE A 100 -4.68 10.36 4.11
CA ILE A 100 -3.23 10.37 4.16
C ILE A 100 -2.72 10.14 2.75
N ILE A 101 -1.74 10.96 2.32
CA ILE A 101 -1.24 10.99 0.96
C ILE A 101 0.28 10.97 1.00
N ASP A 102 0.87 9.99 0.30
CA ASP A 102 2.22 10.05 -0.21
C ASP A 102 2.13 10.15 -1.74
N PRO A 103 2.51 11.28 -2.33
CA PRO A 103 2.40 11.47 -3.77
C PRO A 103 3.31 10.55 -4.57
N ILE A 104 4.54 10.32 -4.12
CA ILE A 104 5.53 9.45 -4.78
C ILE A 104 6.42 8.78 -3.72
N ASP A 105 5.94 7.71 -3.10
CA ASP A 105 6.80 6.82 -2.31
C ASP A 105 7.89 6.24 -3.20
N GLY A 106 9.13 6.29 -2.72
CA GLY A 106 10.29 5.95 -3.52
C GLY A 106 10.77 7.08 -4.46
N THR A 107 10.73 8.35 -4.05
CA THR A 107 11.18 9.52 -4.82
C THR A 107 12.60 9.33 -5.37
N LYS A 108 13.51 8.69 -4.63
CA LYS A 108 14.87 8.39 -5.11
C LYS A 108 14.86 7.45 -6.33
N ASN A 109 13.97 6.47 -6.34
CA ASN A 109 13.77 5.56 -7.48
C ASN A 109 13.18 6.31 -8.67
N PHE A 110 12.16 7.13 -8.43
CA PHE A 110 11.55 7.98 -9.45
C PHE A 110 12.60 8.83 -10.16
N LEU A 111 13.44 9.54 -9.41
CA LEU A 111 14.53 10.38 -9.91
C LEU A 111 15.58 9.61 -10.75
N ARG A 112 15.81 8.35 -10.40
CA ARG A 112 16.81 7.50 -11.06
C ARG A 112 16.24 6.70 -12.23
N GLY A 113 14.94 6.86 -12.53
CA GLY A 113 14.28 6.11 -13.58
C GLY A 113 14.06 4.64 -13.24
N VAL A 114 14.14 4.27 -11.93
CA VAL A 114 13.82 2.94 -11.44
C VAL A 114 12.30 2.84 -11.28
N PRO A 115 11.62 1.79 -11.80
CA PRO A 115 10.15 1.76 -11.85
C PRO A 115 9.46 1.46 -10.51
N THR A 116 10.22 1.24 -9.42
CA THR A 116 9.69 0.93 -8.08
C THR A 116 9.41 2.20 -7.30
N TRP A 117 8.31 2.85 -7.64
CA TRP A 117 7.71 3.98 -6.95
C TRP A 117 6.19 3.91 -7.06
N ALA A 118 5.47 4.55 -6.13
CA ALA A 118 4.02 4.51 -6.09
C ALA A 118 3.41 5.76 -5.46
N THR A 119 2.14 6.04 -5.81
CA THR A 119 1.30 6.94 -5.02
C THR A 119 0.55 6.12 -3.97
N LEU A 120 0.61 6.55 -2.70
CA LEU A 120 -0.07 5.92 -1.58
C LEU A 120 -1.21 6.82 -1.10
N ILE A 121 -2.42 6.25 -0.99
CA ILE A 121 -3.61 6.96 -0.54
C ILE A 121 -4.32 6.11 0.51
N ALA A 122 -4.59 6.68 1.67
CA ALA A 122 -5.35 6.02 2.72
C ALA A 122 -6.41 6.95 3.33
N LEU A 123 -7.54 6.39 3.71
CA LEU A 123 -8.54 7.05 4.54
C LEU A 123 -8.48 6.48 5.94
N VAL A 124 -8.35 7.34 6.92
CA VAL A 124 -8.43 7.02 8.35
C VAL A 124 -9.75 7.51 8.91
N GLU A 125 -10.41 6.69 9.69
CA GLU A 125 -11.58 7.04 10.48
C GLU A 125 -11.46 6.45 11.89
N ASN A 126 -11.55 7.29 12.92
CA ASN A 126 -11.42 6.88 14.32
C ASN A 126 -10.16 6.06 14.58
N GLU A 127 -8.99 6.60 14.20
CA GLU A 127 -7.67 5.99 14.36
C GLU A 127 -7.50 4.63 13.67
N LYS A 128 -8.28 4.33 12.65
CA LYS A 128 -8.18 3.11 11.85
C LYS A 128 -8.16 3.42 10.38
N VAL A 129 -7.26 2.81 9.65
CA VAL A 129 -7.29 2.85 8.19
C VAL A 129 -8.49 2.04 7.69
N VAL A 130 -9.32 2.63 6.84
CA VAL A 130 -10.59 2.04 6.40
C VAL A 130 -10.71 1.85 4.89
N ALA A 131 -9.93 2.60 4.12
CA ALA A 131 -9.76 2.40 2.68
C ALA A 131 -8.33 2.77 2.28
N SER A 132 -7.74 2.06 1.35
CA SER A 132 -6.38 2.33 0.87
C SER A 132 -6.17 1.91 -0.58
N VAL A 133 -5.29 2.65 -1.24
CA VAL A 133 -4.80 2.38 -2.59
C VAL A 133 -3.29 2.62 -2.62
N VAL A 134 -2.57 1.72 -3.26
CA VAL A 134 -1.16 1.86 -3.66
C VAL A 134 -1.11 1.69 -5.17
N SER A 135 -0.75 2.74 -5.90
CA SER A 135 -0.69 2.73 -7.36
C SER A 135 0.73 2.90 -7.86
N SER A 136 1.28 1.89 -8.51
CA SER A 136 2.60 1.91 -9.13
C SER A 136 2.47 1.73 -10.65
N PRO A 137 2.19 2.81 -11.39
CA PRO A 137 1.89 2.73 -12.81
C PRO A 137 3.10 2.31 -13.65
N ALA A 138 4.33 2.59 -13.18
CA ALA A 138 5.55 2.13 -13.83
C ALA A 138 5.80 0.62 -13.69
N LEU A 139 5.18 -0.03 -12.68
CA LEU A 139 5.12 -1.50 -12.55
C LEU A 139 3.84 -2.08 -13.15
N TYR A 140 2.95 -1.25 -13.70
CA TYR A 140 1.65 -1.65 -14.23
C TYR A 140 0.75 -2.34 -13.20
N ARG A 141 0.82 -1.92 -11.92
CA ARG A 141 0.10 -2.54 -10.81
C ARG A 141 -0.55 -1.52 -9.90
N ARG A 142 -1.71 -1.91 -9.36
CA ARG A 142 -2.41 -1.17 -8.32
C ARG A 142 -2.99 -2.12 -7.30
N TRP A 143 -2.62 -1.93 -6.03
CA TRP A 143 -3.14 -2.67 -4.88
C TRP A 143 -4.14 -1.81 -4.15
N PHE A 144 -5.19 -2.42 -3.60
CA PHE A 144 -6.21 -1.69 -2.87
C PHE A 144 -6.95 -2.60 -1.89
N ALA A 145 -7.47 -1.99 -0.82
CA ALA A 145 -8.27 -2.65 0.20
C ALA A 145 -9.31 -1.70 0.79
N SER A 146 -10.39 -2.27 1.30
CA SER A 146 -11.27 -1.60 2.26
C SER A 146 -11.49 -2.51 3.46
N LYS A 147 -11.68 -1.91 4.64
CA LYS A 147 -11.87 -2.63 5.89
C LYS A 147 -13.02 -3.63 5.79
N GLY A 148 -12.70 -4.92 6.02
CA GLY A 148 -13.62 -6.05 5.87
C GLY A 148 -13.96 -6.42 4.42
N GLY A 149 -13.34 -5.74 3.42
CA GLY A 149 -13.56 -6.00 1.99
C GLY A 149 -12.54 -6.94 1.37
N GLY A 150 -11.44 -7.21 2.07
CA GLY A 150 -10.28 -7.92 1.54
C GLY A 150 -9.35 -7.01 0.72
N ALA A 151 -8.18 -7.53 0.41
CA ALA A 151 -7.18 -6.86 -0.41
C ALA A 151 -7.11 -7.46 -1.82
N TYR A 152 -6.84 -6.62 -2.82
CA TYR A 152 -6.82 -6.98 -4.23
C TYR A 152 -5.69 -6.28 -4.97
N VAL A 153 -5.28 -6.86 -6.09
CA VAL A 153 -4.40 -6.23 -7.08
C VAL A 153 -5.04 -6.24 -8.47
N ILE A 154 -4.83 -5.15 -9.21
CA ILE A 154 -5.12 -5.05 -10.65
C ILE A 154 -3.77 -4.93 -11.37
N GLU A 155 -3.60 -5.67 -12.46
CA GLU A 155 -2.45 -5.62 -13.34
C GLU A 155 -2.82 -4.93 -14.66
N GLY A 156 -1.82 -4.32 -15.33
CA GLY A 156 -2.04 -3.59 -16.59
C GLY A 156 -2.41 -2.11 -16.43
N VAL A 157 -2.37 -1.57 -15.22
CA VAL A 157 -2.59 -0.13 -14.96
C VAL A 157 -1.52 0.69 -15.70
N GLY A 158 -1.92 1.76 -16.37
CA GLY A 158 -0.98 2.64 -17.12
C GLY A 158 -0.66 2.20 -18.54
N LEU A 159 -1.07 1.01 -19.00
CA LEU A 159 -0.82 0.57 -20.39
C LEU A 159 -1.76 1.20 -21.42
N SER A 160 -2.94 1.60 -21.04
CA SER A 160 -3.87 2.34 -21.89
C SER A 160 -3.81 3.81 -21.51
N GLY A 161 -3.30 4.66 -22.36
CA GLY A 161 -3.00 6.09 -22.15
C GLY A 161 -4.18 7.01 -21.76
N THR A 162 -5.19 6.50 -21.05
CA THR A 162 -6.28 7.29 -20.49
C THR A 162 -6.79 6.63 -19.22
N GLY A 163 -6.42 7.19 -18.05
CA GLY A 163 -6.81 6.69 -16.74
C GLY A 163 -8.31 6.58 -16.47
N SER A 164 -9.16 7.23 -17.27
CA SER A 164 -10.62 7.17 -17.10
C SER A 164 -11.26 5.86 -17.56
N ASP A 165 -10.61 5.09 -18.43
CA ASP A 165 -11.17 3.83 -18.95
C ASP A 165 -10.88 2.64 -18.05
N ALA A 166 -9.82 2.68 -17.26
CA ALA A 166 -9.50 1.65 -16.26
C ALA A 166 -10.55 1.59 -15.13
N ILE A 167 -11.21 2.72 -14.80
CA ILE A 167 -12.25 2.76 -13.75
C ILE A 167 -13.59 2.24 -14.29
N LYS A 168 -13.94 2.48 -15.54
CA LYS A 168 -15.21 2.02 -16.11
C LYS A 168 -15.33 0.50 -16.10
N ASP A 169 -14.20 -0.20 -15.95
CA ASP A 169 -14.14 -1.65 -15.97
C ASP A 169 -13.59 -2.28 -14.68
N LEU A 170 -13.66 -1.60 -13.53
CA LEU A 170 -13.47 -2.27 -12.23
C LEU A 170 -14.45 -3.44 -12.04
N ALA A 171 -15.60 -3.41 -12.72
CA ALA A 171 -16.53 -4.53 -12.82
C ALA A 171 -16.08 -5.62 -13.80
N GLY A 172 -15.23 -5.28 -14.79
CA GLY A 172 -14.73 -6.17 -15.85
C GLY A 172 -13.22 -6.47 -15.80
N THR A 173 -12.41 -5.61 -15.17
CA THR A 173 -10.98 -5.88 -14.99
C THR A 173 -10.77 -6.99 -13.98
N ALA A 174 -10.09 -8.05 -14.39
CA ALA A 174 -9.78 -9.17 -13.53
C ALA A 174 -8.90 -8.73 -12.34
N LYS A 175 -9.52 -8.46 -11.19
CA LYS A 175 -8.82 -8.23 -9.93
C LYS A 175 -8.47 -9.55 -9.28
N ARG A 176 -7.22 -9.72 -8.87
CA ARG A 176 -6.76 -10.87 -8.11
C ARG A 176 -6.85 -10.55 -6.62
N LYS A 177 -7.54 -11.43 -5.86
CA LYS A 177 -7.55 -11.35 -4.40
C LYS A 177 -6.17 -11.69 -3.85
N LEU A 178 -5.71 -10.91 -2.88
CA LEU A 178 -4.44 -11.11 -2.20
C LEU A 178 -4.58 -12.07 -1.03
N SER A 179 -3.48 -12.76 -0.74
CA SER A 179 -3.32 -13.58 0.46
C SER A 179 -1.83 -13.70 0.76
N VAL A 180 -1.47 -13.44 2.01
CA VAL A 180 -0.11 -13.63 2.51
C VAL A 180 0.33 -15.10 2.41
N SER A 181 1.62 -15.35 2.55
CA SER A 181 2.22 -16.68 2.52
C SER A 181 1.82 -17.54 3.73
N LYS A 182 2.19 -18.81 3.69
CA LYS A 182 1.95 -19.78 4.79
C LYS A 182 3.23 -20.30 5.42
N VAL A 183 4.34 -19.59 5.26
CA VAL A 183 5.64 -19.94 5.87
C VAL A 183 5.54 -19.85 7.39
N LEU A 184 6.05 -20.85 8.09
CA LEU A 184 5.92 -21.01 9.54
C LEU A 184 7.21 -20.78 10.32
N GLN A 185 8.36 -20.72 9.64
CA GLN A 185 9.67 -20.62 10.28
C GLN A 185 10.54 -19.56 9.60
N ILE A 186 11.37 -18.87 10.37
CA ILE A 186 12.29 -17.85 9.84
C ILE A 186 13.28 -18.47 8.85
N ALA A 187 13.75 -19.71 9.11
CA ALA A 187 14.68 -20.40 8.23
C ALA A 187 14.16 -20.66 6.82
N ASP A 188 12.84 -20.64 6.61
CA ASP A 188 12.18 -20.81 5.32
C ASP A 188 11.70 -19.48 4.73
N ALA A 189 11.86 -18.38 5.48
CA ALA A 189 11.29 -17.08 5.12
C ALA A 189 12.14 -16.29 4.13
N SER A 190 11.46 -15.57 3.23
CA SER A 190 12.01 -14.48 2.44
C SER A 190 11.76 -13.16 3.17
N ILE A 191 12.84 -12.42 3.48
CA ILE A 191 12.78 -11.13 4.18
C ILE A 191 13.17 -10.01 3.22
N ALA A 192 12.35 -8.96 3.14
CA ALA A 192 12.63 -7.73 2.43
C ALA A 192 12.90 -6.57 3.40
N TYR A 193 13.67 -5.58 2.95
CA TYR A 193 13.99 -4.36 3.69
C TYR A 193 14.40 -3.27 2.68
N SER A 194 14.35 -1.98 3.08
CA SER A 194 14.81 -0.89 2.22
C SER A 194 16.30 -0.64 2.36
N ASP A 195 16.77 -0.38 3.58
CA ASP A 195 18.14 0.08 3.82
C ASP A 195 18.83 -0.69 4.96
N PHE A 196 20.14 -0.77 4.85
CA PHE A 196 21.02 -1.23 5.92
C PHE A 196 21.28 -0.16 6.99
N GLN A 197 20.90 1.09 6.73
CA GLN A 197 21.06 2.23 7.64
C GLN A 197 19.84 2.37 8.57
N GLY A 198 19.98 3.18 9.63
CA GLY A 198 18.85 3.51 10.51
C GLY A 198 18.54 2.52 11.63
N TRP A 199 19.17 1.35 11.67
CA TRP A 199 18.85 0.29 12.64
C TRP A 199 19.33 0.58 14.08
N GLY A 200 20.27 1.51 14.28
CA GLY A 200 20.77 1.89 15.61
C GLY A 200 21.17 0.67 16.45
N ALA A 201 20.65 0.57 17.66
CA ALA A 201 20.93 -0.54 18.58
C ALA A 201 20.42 -1.91 18.08
N ARG A 202 19.46 -1.93 17.14
CA ARG A 202 18.92 -3.18 16.56
C ARG A 202 19.77 -3.74 15.41
N ARG A 203 20.84 -3.05 14.99
CA ARG A 203 21.65 -3.45 13.84
C ARG A 203 22.14 -4.89 13.89
N ALA A 204 22.74 -5.30 15.01
CA ALA A 204 23.26 -6.66 15.16
C ALA A 204 22.15 -7.73 15.13
N SER A 205 21.00 -7.42 15.75
CA SER A 205 19.81 -8.30 15.71
C SER A 205 19.25 -8.42 14.30
N PHE A 206 19.19 -7.32 13.55
CA PHE A 206 18.76 -7.28 12.16
C PHE A 206 19.66 -8.13 11.26
N GLU A 207 20.98 -7.96 11.34
CA GLU A 207 21.93 -8.78 10.55
C GLU A 207 21.79 -10.27 10.87
N LYS A 208 21.71 -10.63 12.17
CA LYS A 208 21.49 -12.01 12.58
C LYS A 208 20.16 -12.57 12.07
N LEU A 209 19.10 -11.77 12.04
CA LEU A 209 17.82 -12.17 11.48
C LEU A 209 17.95 -12.48 10.00
N LEU A 210 18.61 -11.61 9.22
CA LEU A 210 18.81 -11.83 7.77
C LEU A 210 19.63 -13.09 7.50
N ASP A 211 20.66 -13.37 8.31
CA ASP A 211 21.49 -14.56 8.19
C ASP A 211 20.73 -15.86 8.52
N SER A 212 19.67 -15.76 9.34
CA SER A 212 18.84 -16.91 9.73
C SER A 212 17.72 -17.24 8.77
N ALA A 213 17.43 -16.37 7.80
CA ALA A 213 16.37 -16.54 6.83
C ALA A 213 16.81 -17.35 5.59
N TRP A 214 15.85 -17.96 4.91
CA TRP A 214 16.12 -18.62 3.63
C TRP A 214 16.76 -17.66 2.61
N ARG A 215 16.25 -16.43 2.54
CA ARG A 215 16.84 -15.36 1.73
C ARG A 215 16.45 -13.99 2.23
N SER A 216 17.30 -12.99 1.91
CA SER A 216 17.00 -11.58 2.15
C SER A 216 17.24 -10.75 0.89
N ARG A 217 16.45 -9.67 0.70
CA ARG A 217 16.58 -8.75 -0.44
C ARG A 217 16.26 -7.32 0.00
N GLY A 218 17.14 -6.39 -0.38
CA GLY A 218 16.84 -4.96 -0.37
C GLY A 218 15.95 -4.62 -1.56
N MET A 219 14.66 -4.50 -1.36
CA MET A 219 13.69 -4.09 -2.40
C MET A 219 13.18 -2.69 -2.12
N GLY A 220 12.83 -2.43 -0.88
CA GLY A 220 12.49 -1.13 -0.34
C GLY A 220 11.11 -0.61 -0.63
N ASP A 221 10.83 0.44 0.08
CA ASP A 221 9.67 1.29 -0.05
C ASP A 221 8.36 0.46 -0.03
N PHE A 222 7.27 0.95 -0.56
CA PHE A 222 5.97 0.28 -0.65
C PHE A 222 6.05 -1.16 -1.17
N TRP A 223 6.98 -1.44 -2.10
CA TRP A 223 6.97 -2.70 -2.85
C TRP A 223 7.28 -3.90 -1.96
N SER A 224 8.18 -3.77 -1.00
CA SER A 224 8.45 -4.82 0.00
C SER A 224 7.17 -5.30 0.69
N HIS A 225 6.33 -4.37 1.12
CA HIS A 225 5.08 -4.64 1.82
C HIS A 225 3.98 -5.19 0.90
N MET A 226 3.91 -4.71 -0.35
CA MET A 226 2.97 -5.25 -1.34
C MET A 226 3.31 -6.69 -1.71
N LEU A 227 4.59 -7.04 -1.78
CA LEU A 227 5.03 -8.43 -1.97
C LEU A 227 4.67 -9.33 -0.77
N VAL A 228 4.63 -8.79 0.46
CA VAL A 228 4.09 -9.52 1.63
C VAL A 228 2.59 -9.77 1.45
N ALA A 229 1.82 -8.77 1.07
CA ALA A 229 0.39 -8.92 0.82
C ALA A 229 0.07 -9.91 -0.31
N GLU A 230 0.97 -10.05 -1.30
CA GLU A 230 0.87 -11.02 -2.39
C GLU A 230 1.33 -12.44 -2.00
N GLY A 231 1.97 -12.60 -0.82
CA GLY A 231 2.57 -13.87 -0.39
C GLY A 231 3.85 -14.25 -1.11
N ALA A 232 4.48 -13.32 -1.85
CA ALA A 232 5.73 -13.51 -2.57
C ALA A 232 6.98 -13.29 -1.68
N VAL A 233 6.80 -12.54 -0.59
CA VAL A 233 7.75 -12.30 0.49
C VAL A 233 7.02 -12.56 1.80
N ASP A 234 7.71 -13.01 2.83
CA ASP A 234 7.07 -13.40 4.09
C ASP A 234 7.09 -12.28 5.13
N VAL A 235 8.10 -11.42 5.05
CA VAL A 235 8.33 -10.30 5.98
C VAL A 235 8.94 -9.13 5.24
N ALA A 236 8.46 -7.90 5.52
CA ALA A 236 9.15 -6.66 5.20
C ALA A 236 9.37 -5.87 6.48
N ILE A 237 10.57 -5.31 6.64
CA ILE A 237 11.00 -4.62 7.87
C ILE A 237 11.71 -3.30 7.53
N GLU A 238 11.28 -2.23 8.22
CA GLU A 238 11.76 -0.88 7.97
C GLU A 238 12.14 -0.19 9.29
N PRO A 239 13.37 0.33 9.41
CA PRO A 239 13.83 0.94 10.66
C PRO A 239 13.28 2.34 10.91
N SER A 240 12.82 3.03 9.86
CA SER A 240 12.29 4.39 9.94
C SER A 240 11.35 4.66 8.77
N LEU A 241 10.12 5.04 9.07
CA LEU A 241 9.08 5.42 8.10
C LEU A 241 8.22 6.54 8.68
N ALA A 242 7.64 7.36 7.81
CA ALA A 242 6.60 8.31 8.18
C ALA A 242 5.19 7.68 8.07
N LEU A 243 4.19 8.40 8.56
CA LEU A 243 2.80 7.91 8.54
C LEU A 243 2.27 7.69 7.12
N TRP A 244 2.63 8.57 6.20
CA TRP A 244 2.19 8.50 4.79
C TRP A 244 2.81 7.31 4.06
N ASP A 245 4.03 6.87 4.41
CA ASP A 245 4.66 5.66 3.86
C ASP A 245 3.93 4.37 4.30
N MET A 246 3.25 4.38 5.46
CA MET A 246 2.73 3.17 6.12
C MET A 246 1.22 2.98 6.02
N ALA A 247 0.45 4.06 6.03
CA ALA A 247 -0.99 3.98 6.24
C ALA A 247 -1.71 3.12 5.18
N ALA A 248 -1.37 3.30 3.90
CA ALA A 248 -1.97 2.50 2.84
C ALA A 248 -1.51 1.03 2.88
N LEU A 249 -0.26 0.80 3.26
CA LEU A 249 0.35 -0.53 3.31
C LEU A 249 -0.26 -1.39 4.43
N ASP A 250 -0.50 -0.79 5.60
CA ASP A 250 -1.09 -1.46 6.77
C ASP A 250 -2.40 -2.17 6.42
N LEU A 251 -3.37 -1.43 5.88
CA LEU A 251 -4.68 -2.01 5.56
C LEU A 251 -4.58 -3.11 4.49
N ILE A 252 -3.77 -2.92 3.44
CA ILE A 252 -3.63 -3.91 2.38
C ILE A 252 -3.02 -5.21 2.91
N VAL A 253 -1.97 -5.12 3.72
CA VAL A 253 -1.33 -6.29 4.35
C VAL A 253 -2.30 -6.99 5.30
N CYS A 254 -3.00 -6.24 6.17
CA CYS A 254 -3.95 -6.80 7.12
C CYS A 254 -5.14 -7.47 6.42
N GLU A 255 -5.72 -6.85 5.39
CA GLU A 255 -6.85 -7.40 4.61
C GLU A 255 -6.42 -8.58 3.70
N ALA A 256 -5.12 -8.74 3.44
CA ALA A 256 -4.56 -9.94 2.81
C ALA A 256 -4.34 -11.10 3.83
N GLY A 257 -4.62 -10.89 5.11
CA GLY A 257 -4.46 -11.85 6.20
C GLY A 257 -3.10 -11.79 6.90
N GLY A 258 -2.31 -10.75 6.66
CA GLY A 258 -1.05 -10.48 7.31
C GLY A 258 -1.17 -9.72 8.62
N LYS A 259 -0.03 -9.29 9.15
CA LYS A 259 0.07 -8.43 10.33
C LYS A 259 1.03 -7.28 10.06
N PHE A 260 0.67 -6.08 10.58
CA PHE A 260 1.47 -4.86 10.48
C PHE A 260 1.62 -4.23 11.87
N THR A 261 2.86 -3.98 12.30
CA THR A 261 3.16 -3.32 13.57
C THR A 261 4.40 -2.44 13.45
N SER A 262 4.63 -1.58 14.45
CA SER A 262 5.97 -1.01 14.65
C SER A 262 6.97 -2.08 15.11
N LEU A 263 8.27 -1.75 15.10
CA LEU A 263 9.33 -2.60 15.67
C LEU A 263 9.16 -2.82 17.19
N ASP A 264 8.43 -1.94 17.88
CA ASP A 264 8.11 -2.04 19.30
C ASP A 264 6.78 -2.77 19.56
N GLY A 265 6.14 -3.30 18.51
CA GLY A 265 4.93 -4.12 18.61
C GLY A 265 3.62 -3.34 18.71
N VAL A 266 3.62 -2.04 18.41
CA VAL A 266 2.37 -1.25 18.32
C VAL A 266 1.67 -1.58 17.02
N ASP A 267 0.40 -2.02 17.11
CA ASP A 267 -0.40 -2.38 15.93
C ASP A 267 -0.73 -1.15 15.07
N GLY A 268 -0.71 -1.33 13.75
CA GLY A 268 -1.06 -0.31 12.75
C GLY A 268 0.08 0.62 12.35
N PRO A 269 -0.21 1.68 11.58
CA PRO A 269 0.79 2.53 10.93
C PRO A 269 1.26 3.72 11.76
N PHE A 270 0.80 3.88 13.02
CA PHE A 270 1.03 5.08 13.82
C PHE A 270 2.36 5.09 14.59
N GLY A 271 3.30 4.24 14.18
CA GLY A 271 4.66 4.21 14.72
C GLY A 271 5.69 4.89 13.80
N PRO A 272 6.97 4.94 14.21
CA PRO A 272 8.05 5.51 13.40
C PRO A 272 8.76 4.50 12.49
N ASN A 273 8.26 3.27 12.40
CA ASN A 273 8.90 2.14 11.73
C ASN A 273 7.89 1.00 11.52
N ALA A 274 8.26 -0.04 10.77
CA ALA A 274 7.33 -1.11 10.45
C ALA A 274 7.91 -2.51 10.41
N ILE A 275 7.08 -3.49 10.80
CA ILE A 275 7.15 -4.90 10.44
C ILE A 275 5.83 -5.26 9.78
N SER A 276 5.83 -5.64 8.52
CA SER A 276 4.73 -6.36 7.89
C SER A 276 5.11 -7.82 7.69
N SER A 277 4.17 -8.74 7.87
CA SER A 277 4.45 -10.17 7.72
C SER A 277 3.20 -10.96 7.37
N ASN A 278 3.39 -12.25 7.09
CA ASN A 278 2.30 -13.21 6.90
C ASN A 278 1.50 -13.52 8.19
N GLY A 279 1.79 -12.85 9.31
CA GLY A 279 1.14 -13.06 10.61
C GLY A 279 1.66 -14.28 11.38
N LEU A 280 2.00 -15.37 10.71
CA LEU A 280 2.39 -16.64 11.34
C LEU A 280 3.76 -16.57 12.03
N ILE A 281 4.71 -15.87 11.42
CA ILE A 281 6.07 -15.70 11.97
C ILE A 281 6.29 -14.32 12.60
N HIS A 282 5.27 -13.45 12.65
CA HIS A 282 5.40 -12.06 13.10
C HIS A 282 6.02 -11.94 14.51
N ALA A 283 5.53 -12.70 15.47
CA ALA A 283 6.03 -12.67 16.84
C ALA A 283 7.48 -13.12 16.93
N ALA A 284 7.90 -14.13 16.15
CA ALA A 284 9.28 -14.60 16.10
C ALA A 284 10.21 -13.55 15.49
N ILE A 285 9.78 -12.83 14.45
CA ILE A 285 10.53 -11.72 13.85
C ILE A 285 10.70 -10.57 14.84
N SER A 286 9.61 -10.14 15.49
CA SER A 286 9.67 -9.08 16.52
C SER A 286 10.60 -9.44 17.66
N ALA A 287 10.54 -10.68 18.18
CA ALA A 287 11.44 -11.17 19.23
C ALA A 287 12.90 -11.19 18.76
N ALA A 288 13.19 -11.64 17.53
CA ALA A 288 14.55 -11.67 16.98
C ALA A 288 15.15 -10.25 16.86
N LEU A 289 14.38 -9.26 16.43
CA LEU A 289 14.80 -7.86 16.31
C LEU A 289 15.01 -7.18 17.66
N ASN A 290 14.27 -7.58 18.70
CA ASN A 290 14.32 -6.97 20.04
C ASN A 290 15.19 -7.76 21.04
N GLY A 291 15.99 -8.71 20.57
CA GLY A 291 16.95 -9.45 21.40
C GLY A 291 16.34 -10.53 22.28
N GLY A 292 15.14 -11.02 21.95
CA GLY A 292 14.51 -12.15 22.66
C GLY A 292 14.05 -11.80 24.09
N LYS A 293 13.65 -10.53 24.33
CA LYS A 293 13.03 -10.09 25.58
C LYS A 293 11.60 -10.53 25.68
#